data_335c1d1b36311dfd9106da73ecddfa15
#
_entry.id   335c1d1b36311dfd9106da73ecddfa15
#
_cell.length_a   1.000
_cell.length_b   1.000
_cell.length_c   1.000
_cell.angle_alpha   90.00
_cell.angle_beta   90.00
_cell.angle_gamma   90.00
#
_symmetry.space_group_name_H-M   'P 1'
#
loop_
_entity.id
_entity.type
_entity.pdbx_description
1 polymer ?
#
loop_
_entity_poly.entity_id
_entity_poly.type
_entity_poly.pdbx_seq_one_letter_code
_entity_poly.pdbx_strand_id
1 'polypeptide(L)'
;MPLLDYCLERGYELRFIELMRMGHLAKDSNAFLQQFVSLQQLLGLIGEHHEYLQANAPVDATAVRYEVPGKGFFGVIANESVPFCRTCSRLRLSSTGWLHGCLSSSNRHYVGDLLDKPRHQALPALQGLLMKALGDKQEVAFSGGATIMKIIGG
;
A
#
# COMPACT_ATOMS: atom_id res chain seq x y z
N MET A 1 -10.08 16.79 15.10
CA MET A 1 -9.13 16.20 14.10
C MET A 1 -8.74 17.23 13.02
N PRO A 2 -7.89 18.24 13.30
CA PRO A 2 -7.74 19.42 12.44
C PRO A 2 -7.41 19.15 10.98
N LEU A 3 -6.57 18.13 10.69
CA LEU A 3 -6.22 17.81 9.30
C LEU A 3 -7.39 17.18 8.54
N LEU A 4 -8.17 16.31 9.19
CA LEU A 4 -9.37 15.72 8.58
C LEU A 4 -10.41 16.80 8.31
N ASP A 5 -10.65 17.68 9.28
CA ASP A 5 -11.58 18.82 9.15
C ASP A 5 -11.20 19.70 7.98
N TYR A 6 -9.93 20.09 7.89
CA TYR A 6 -9.39 20.87 6.78
C TYR A 6 -9.63 20.21 5.41
N CYS A 7 -9.43 18.89 5.31
CA CYS A 7 -9.64 18.15 4.07
C CYS A 7 -11.12 18.10 3.69
N LEU A 8 -11.98 17.76 4.66
CA LEU A 8 -13.43 17.68 4.45
C LEU A 8 -14.03 19.03 4.01
N GLU A 9 -13.64 20.14 4.64
CA GLU A 9 -14.09 21.50 4.28
C GLU A 9 -13.72 21.88 2.84
N ARG A 10 -12.66 21.30 2.28
CA ARG A 10 -12.18 21.58 0.91
C ARG A 10 -12.56 20.50 -0.10
N GLY A 11 -13.32 19.49 0.31
CA GLY A 11 -13.70 18.39 -0.57
C GLY A 11 -12.54 17.45 -0.92
N TYR A 12 -11.49 17.40 -0.10
CA TYR A 12 -10.38 16.47 -0.27
C TYR A 12 -10.64 15.17 0.49
N GLU A 13 -10.33 14.04 -0.13
CA GLU A 13 -10.33 12.73 0.54
C GLU A 13 -8.97 12.49 1.20
N LEU A 14 -8.90 12.66 2.52
CA LEU A 14 -7.70 12.35 3.31
C LEU A 14 -7.50 10.84 3.39
N ARG A 15 -6.26 10.36 3.20
CA ARG A 15 -5.89 8.96 3.40
C ARG A 15 -4.87 8.83 4.51
N PHE A 16 -5.26 8.19 5.57
CA PHE A 16 -4.38 7.74 6.63
C PHE A 16 -3.69 6.44 6.21
N ILE A 17 -2.45 6.26 6.63
CA ILE A 17 -1.67 5.04 6.36
C ILE A 17 -1.15 4.53 7.69
N GLU A 18 -1.46 3.29 8.03
CA GLU A 18 -0.85 2.64 9.18
C GLU A 18 0.66 2.56 9.01
N LEU A 19 1.36 2.73 10.12
CA LEU A 19 2.80 2.54 10.15
C LEU A 19 3.14 1.10 9.70
N MET A 20 3.96 0.98 8.68
CA MET A 20 4.39 -0.32 8.17
C MET A 20 5.64 -0.81 8.88
N ARG A 21 5.66 -2.10 9.25
CA ARG A 21 6.83 -2.74 9.84
C ARG A 21 7.91 -2.99 8.78
N MET A 22 8.60 -1.93 8.36
CA MET A 22 9.61 -1.94 7.31
C MET A 22 10.91 -1.27 7.75
N GLY A 23 12.00 -1.57 7.04
CA GLY A 23 13.30 -0.96 7.27
C GLY A 23 13.79 -1.13 8.72
N HIS A 24 14.07 -0.03 9.43
CA HIS A 24 14.50 -0.08 10.82
C HIS A 24 13.41 -0.58 11.78
N LEU A 25 12.14 -0.28 11.49
CA LEU A 25 11.00 -0.73 12.29
C LEU A 25 10.73 -2.25 12.17
N ALA A 26 11.22 -2.90 11.12
CA ALA A 26 11.20 -4.36 11.03
C ALA A 26 12.17 -5.01 12.02
N LYS A 27 13.23 -4.30 12.42
CA LYS A 27 14.28 -4.78 13.33
C LYS A 27 14.02 -4.42 14.79
N ASP A 28 13.26 -3.35 15.04
CA ASP A 28 12.92 -2.86 16.37
C ASP A 28 11.40 -2.90 16.60
N SER A 29 10.95 -4.02 17.14
CA SER A 29 9.53 -4.22 17.45
C SER A 29 9.01 -3.27 18.53
N ASN A 30 9.84 -2.84 19.47
CA ASN A 30 9.41 -1.91 20.52
C ASN A 30 9.19 -0.51 19.94
N ALA A 31 10.11 -0.02 19.11
CA ALA A 31 9.96 1.25 18.41
C ALA A 31 8.73 1.26 17.49
N PHE A 32 8.46 0.13 16.83
CA PHE A 32 7.23 -0.03 16.04
C PHE A 32 5.98 0.08 16.91
N LEU A 33 5.88 -0.71 17.98
CA LEU A 33 4.69 -0.76 18.84
C LEU A 33 4.40 0.57 19.54
N GLN A 34 5.42 1.33 19.90
CA GLN A 34 5.26 2.65 20.52
C GLN A 34 4.66 3.70 19.57
N GLN A 35 4.82 3.53 18.26
CA GLN A 35 4.38 4.48 17.24
C GLN A 35 3.17 3.99 16.45
N PHE A 36 2.84 2.71 16.56
CA PHE A 36 1.76 2.10 15.78
C PHE A 36 0.39 2.52 16.30
N VAL A 37 -0.43 3.03 15.40
CA VAL A 37 -1.86 3.31 15.63
C VAL A 37 -2.66 2.42 14.70
N SER A 38 -3.45 1.50 15.24
CA SER A 38 -4.27 0.59 14.46
C SER A 38 -5.48 1.28 13.83
N LEU A 39 -6.06 0.66 12.80
CA LEU A 39 -7.33 1.10 12.21
C LEU A 39 -8.39 1.37 13.28
N GLN A 40 -8.57 0.45 14.24
CA GLN A 40 -9.58 0.59 15.28
C GLN A 40 -9.33 1.79 16.18
N GLN A 41 -8.08 2.02 16.59
CA GLN A 41 -7.72 3.19 17.40
C GLN A 41 -7.95 4.49 16.62
N LEU A 42 -7.54 4.54 15.36
CA LEU A 42 -7.75 5.71 14.51
C LEU A 42 -9.25 6.00 14.31
N LEU A 43 -10.04 4.97 14.02
CA LEU A 43 -11.50 5.13 13.88
C LEU A 43 -12.16 5.56 15.18
N GLY A 44 -11.68 5.09 16.34
CA GLY A 44 -12.13 5.58 17.65
C GLY A 44 -11.90 7.08 17.81
N LEU A 45 -10.69 7.56 17.51
CA LEU A 45 -10.34 9.00 17.58
C LEU A 45 -11.17 9.84 16.60
N ILE A 46 -11.45 9.33 15.39
CA ILE A 46 -12.31 10.02 14.43
C ILE A 46 -13.76 10.07 14.94
N GLY A 47 -14.25 8.96 15.51
CA GLY A 47 -15.61 8.83 16.04
C GLY A 47 -15.94 9.77 17.21
N GLU A 48 -14.94 10.27 17.93
CA GLU A 48 -15.12 11.31 18.95
C GLU A 48 -15.56 12.67 18.36
N HIS A 49 -15.33 12.89 17.06
CA HIS A 49 -15.55 14.17 16.39
C HIS A 49 -16.51 14.12 15.19
N HIS A 50 -16.61 12.94 14.55
CA HIS A 50 -17.39 12.73 13.32
C HIS A 50 -18.13 11.41 13.36
N GLU A 51 -19.41 11.43 13.01
CA GLU A 51 -20.09 10.21 12.58
C GLU A 51 -19.55 9.79 11.22
N TYR A 52 -19.34 8.49 11.01
CA TYR A 52 -18.89 7.94 9.74
C TYR A 52 -19.52 6.59 9.46
N LEU A 53 -19.61 6.25 8.16
CA LEU A 53 -20.10 4.96 7.67
C LEU A 53 -19.06 4.38 6.73
N GLN A 54 -18.90 3.06 6.74
CA GLN A 54 -18.01 2.43 5.77
C GLN A 54 -18.62 2.55 4.37
N ALA A 55 -17.84 3.07 3.42
CA ALA A 55 -18.24 3.27 2.04
C ALA A 55 -17.70 2.17 1.13
N ASN A 56 -18.34 1.98 -0.02
CA ASN A 56 -17.86 1.05 -1.04
C ASN A 56 -16.52 1.51 -1.62
N ALA A 57 -15.66 0.53 -1.91
CA ALA A 57 -14.39 0.72 -2.59
C ALA A 57 -14.17 -0.39 -3.63
N PRO A 58 -13.36 -0.18 -4.67
CA PRO A 58 -12.95 -1.23 -5.61
C PRO A 58 -12.32 -2.43 -4.88
N VAL A 59 -12.45 -3.62 -5.45
CA VAL A 59 -11.96 -4.88 -4.85
C VAL A 59 -10.44 -4.84 -4.57
N ASP A 60 -9.68 -4.16 -5.41
CA ASP A 60 -8.22 -4.01 -5.28
C ASP A 60 -7.80 -2.69 -4.60
N ALA A 61 -8.75 -1.98 -3.99
CA ALA A 61 -8.46 -0.76 -3.24
C ALA A 61 -7.48 -1.06 -2.09
N THR A 62 -6.56 -0.11 -1.85
CA THR A 62 -5.64 -0.20 -0.71
C THR A 62 -6.25 0.33 0.56
N ALA A 63 -7.16 1.31 0.44
CA ALA A 63 -7.78 1.98 1.56
C ALA A 63 -9.18 1.43 1.81
N VAL A 64 -9.48 1.13 3.06
CA VAL A 64 -10.86 1.05 3.52
C VAL A 64 -11.40 2.46 3.51
N ARG A 65 -12.51 2.69 2.82
CA ARG A 65 -13.09 4.02 2.61
C ARG A 65 -14.27 4.25 3.55
N TYR A 66 -14.37 5.47 4.06
CA TYR A 66 -15.44 5.90 4.97
C TYR A 66 -16.03 7.20 4.47
N GLU A 67 -17.34 7.35 4.67
CA GLU A 67 -18.09 8.57 4.43
C GLU A 67 -18.37 9.28 5.75
N VAL A 68 -18.15 10.58 5.79
CA VAL A 68 -18.63 11.48 6.82
C VAL A 68 -19.88 12.17 6.25
N PRO A 69 -21.10 11.82 6.70
CA PRO A 69 -22.33 12.27 6.06
C PRO A 69 -22.39 13.79 5.92
N GLY A 70 -22.67 14.24 4.70
CA GLY A 70 -22.77 15.68 4.36
C GLY A 70 -21.45 16.45 4.31
N LYS A 71 -20.30 15.80 4.56
CA LYS A 71 -18.97 16.47 4.57
C LYS A 71 -17.98 15.88 3.56
N GLY A 72 -18.03 14.58 3.26
CA GLY A 72 -17.12 13.96 2.30
C GLY A 72 -16.60 12.60 2.73
N PHE A 73 -15.39 12.26 2.32
CA PHE A 73 -14.81 10.93 2.51
C PHE A 73 -13.41 11.00 3.10
N PHE A 74 -13.04 9.93 3.80
CA PHE A 74 -11.65 9.62 4.15
C PHE A 74 -11.36 8.15 3.92
N GLY A 75 -10.08 7.78 3.86
CA GLY A 75 -9.66 6.40 3.72
C GLY A 75 -8.57 6.02 4.70
N VAL A 76 -8.47 4.72 5.02
CA VAL A 76 -7.40 4.18 5.85
C VAL A 76 -6.74 3.01 5.14
N ILE A 77 -5.43 3.13 4.88
CA ILE A 77 -4.59 2.05 4.35
C ILE A 77 -4.10 1.26 5.56
N ALA A 78 -4.85 0.21 5.91
CA ALA A 78 -4.69 -0.57 7.12
C ALA A 78 -3.93 -1.88 6.84
N ASN A 79 -2.69 -1.79 6.39
CA ASN A 79 -1.90 -2.95 5.96
C ASN A 79 -1.50 -3.91 7.09
N GLU A 80 -1.47 -3.45 8.33
CA GLU A 80 -1.18 -4.27 9.52
C GLU A 80 -2.47 -4.79 10.16
N SER A 81 -3.50 -3.94 10.31
CA SER A 81 -4.76 -4.29 10.96
C SER A 81 -5.72 -5.08 10.06
N VAL A 82 -5.81 -4.71 8.78
CA VAL A 82 -6.70 -5.33 7.77
C VAL A 82 -5.91 -5.50 6.47
N PRO A 83 -5.06 -6.53 6.38
CA PRO A 83 -4.23 -6.76 5.20
C PRO A 83 -5.07 -6.99 3.93
N PHE A 84 -4.70 -6.29 2.85
CA PHE A 84 -5.35 -6.38 1.54
C PHE A 84 -4.49 -7.16 0.51
N CYS A 85 -3.56 -7.98 0.98
CA CYS A 85 -2.59 -8.70 0.13
C CYS A 85 -3.25 -9.62 -0.87
N ARG A 86 -4.33 -10.30 -0.50
CA ARG A 86 -5.05 -11.26 -1.34
C ARG A 86 -5.62 -10.65 -2.62
N THR A 87 -6.07 -9.40 -2.58
CA THR A 87 -6.67 -8.71 -3.73
C THR A 87 -5.72 -7.71 -4.40
N CYS A 88 -4.45 -7.69 -3.99
CA CYS A 88 -3.48 -6.72 -4.48
C CYS A 88 -3.08 -6.99 -5.93
N SER A 89 -3.41 -6.10 -6.84
CA SER A 89 -3.04 -6.13 -8.27
C SER A 89 -1.77 -5.34 -8.60
N ARG A 90 -1.18 -4.62 -7.64
CA ARG A 90 -0.09 -3.65 -7.87
C ARG A 90 1.23 -4.33 -8.20
N LEU A 91 1.95 -3.73 -9.14
CA LEU A 91 3.35 -3.98 -9.45
C LEU A 91 4.12 -2.67 -9.32
N ARG A 92 5.42 -2.75 -9.09
CA ARG A 92 6.31 -1.58 -9.02
C ARG A 92 7.48 -1.78 -9.95
N LEU A 93 7.81 -0.73 -10.70
CA LEU A 93 9.00 -0.66 -11.51
C LEU A 93 9.93 0.40 -10.91
N SER A 94 11.15 -0.01 -10.56
CA SER A 94 12.16 0.94 -10.09
C SER A 94 12.77 1.72 -11.26
N SER A 95 13.34 2.89 -10.96
CA SER A 95 14.09 3.70 -11.95
C SER A 95 15.30 2.97 -12.53
N THR A 96 15.77 1.91 -11.89
CA THR A 96 16.89 1.07 -12.32
C THR A 96 16.45 -0.19 -13.07
N GLY A 97 15.19 -0.28 -13.50
CA GLY A 97 14.68 -1.36 -14.34
C GLY A 97 14.32 -2.65 -13.63
N TRP A 98 14.07 -2.62 -12.31
CA TRP A 98 13.64 -3.79 -11.56
C TRP A 98 12.12 -3.79 -11.34
N LEU A 99 11.48 -4.87 -11.71
CA LEU A 99 10.06 -5.14 -11.47
C LEU A 99 9.91 -5.90 -10.15
N HIS A 100 9.06 -5.37 -9.26
CA HIS A 100 8.73 -5.94 -7.96
C HIS A 100 7.24 -6.30 -7.90
N GLY A 101 6.94 -7.52 -7.47
CA GLY A 101 5.57 -7.99 -7.27
C GLY A 101 4.96 -7.55 -5.95
N CYS A 102 5.79 -7.45 -4.92
CA CYS A 102 5.36 -7.09 -3.58
C CYS A 102 6.35 -6.13 -2.90
N LEU A 103 5.81 -5.20 -2.13
CA LEU A 103 6.59 -4.24 -1.35
C LEU A 103 7.39 -4.91 -0.22
N SER A 104 6.90 -6.02 0.32
CA SER A 104 7.54 -6.76 1.41
C SER A 104 8.42 -7.92 0.92
N SER A 105 8.46 -8.20 -0.38
CA SER A 105 9.31 -9.25 -0.96
C SER A 105 10.65 -8.67 -1.42
N SER A 106 11.73 -9.42 -1.20
CA SER A 106 13.04 -9.14 -1.78
C SER A 106 13.15 -9.57 -3.24
N ASN A 107 12.18 -10.36 -3.73
CA ASN A 107 12.16 -10.86 -5.10
C ASN A 107 11.95 -9.69 -6.08
N ARG A 108 12.74 -9.72 -7.14
CA ARG A 108 12.69 -8.72 -8.20
C ARG A 108 13.14 -9.31 -9.52
N HIS A 109 12.63 -8.75 -10.61
CA HIS A 109 12.92 -9.21 -11.96
C HIS A 109 13.44 -8.05 -12.79
N TYR A 110 14.60 -8.21 -13.41
CA TYR A 110 15.19 -7.15 -14.24
C TYR A 110 14.51 -7.12 -15.61
N VAL A 111 14.03 -5.95 -16.01
CA VAL A 111 13.36 -5.74 -17.30
C VAL A 111 14.12 -4.78 -18.21
N GLY A 112 15.22 -4.19 -17.74
CA GLY A 112 16.00 -3.21 -18.52
C GLY A 112 16.50 -3.77 -19.86
N ASP A 113 16.98 -5.01 -19.88
CA ASP A 113 17.45 -5.66 -21.11
C ASP A 113 16.39 -5.81 -22.20
N LEU A 114 15.11 -5.62 -21.86
CA LEU A 114 14.01 -5.71 -22.83
C LEU A 114 13.84 -4.43 -23.64
N LEU A 115 14.38 -3.30 -23.17
CA LEU A 115 14.27 -2.00 -23.84
C LEU A 115 15.00 -1.96 -25.17
N ASP A 116 16.11 -2.71 -25.27
CA ASP A 116 16.95 -2.79 -26.48
C ASP A 116 16.50 -3.89 -27.45
N LYS A 117 15.46 -4.66 -27.10
CA LYS A 117 14.97 -5.75 -27.94
C LYS A 117 13.84 -5.31 -28.85
N PRO A 118 13.75 -5.90 -30.07
CA PRO A 118 12.57 -5.74 -30.90
C PRO A 118 11.29 -6.11 -30.15
N ARG A 119 10.20 -5.37 -30.40
CA ARG A 119 8.92 -5.53 -29.70
C ARG A 119 8.41 -6.97 -29.66
N HIS A 120 8.54 -7.71 -30.78
CA HIS A 120 8.07 -9.10 -30.89
C HIS A 120 8.82 -10.07 -29.98
N GLN A 121 10.06 -9.73 -29.56
CA GLN A 121 10.83 -10.49 -28.59
C GLN A 121 10.63 -9.97 -27.16
N ALA A 122 10.55 -8.65 -26.99
CA ALA A 122 10.39 -8.02 -25.69
C ALA A 122 9.03 -8.34 -25.02
N LEU A 123 7.93 -8.34 -25.78
CA LEU A 123 6.59 -8.55 -25.22
C LEU A 123 6.40 -9.92 -24.55
N PRO A 124 6.72 -11.07 -25.17
CA PRO A 124 6.60 -12.36 -24.52
C PRO A 124 7.49 -12.48 -23.29
N ALA A 125 8.72 -11.95 -23.36
CA ALA A 125 9.64 -11.94 -22.22
C ALA A 125 9.10 -11.10 -21.05
N LEU A 126 8.57 -9.90 -21.33
CA LEU A 126 7.95 -9.03 -20.33
C LEU A 126 6.74 -9.71 -19.69
N GLN A 127 5.87 -10.36 -20.48
CA GLN A 127 4.72 -11.11 -19.95
C GLN A 127 5.17 -12.19 -18.97
N GLY A 128 6.23 -12.95 -19.30
CA GLY A 128 6.81 -13.96 -18.41
C GLY A 128 7.31 -13.36 -17.10
N LEU A 129 7.97 -12.19 -17.12
CA LEU A 129 8.45 -11.50 -15.92
C LEU A 129 7.30 -10.91 -15.10
N LEU A 130 6.26 -10.38 -15.73
CA LEU A 130 5.06 -9.90 -15.06
C LEU A 130 4.36 -11.04 -14.29
N MET A 131 4.22 -12.22 -14.93
CA MET A 131 3.63 -13.39 -14.27
C MET A 131 4.47 -13.87 -13.08
N LYS A 132 5.80 -13.87 -13.20
CA LYS A 132 6.69 -14.18 -12.06
C LYS A 132 6.53 -13.17 -10.93
N ALA A 133 6.52 -11.87 -11.25
CA ALA A 133 6.33 -10.83 -10.26
C ALA A 133 4.96 -10.90 -9.57
N LEU A 134 3.91 -11.29 -10.29
CA LEU A 134 2.59 -11.56 -9.69
C LEU A 134 2.64 -12.76 -8.73
N GLY A 135 3.41 -13.80 -9.05
CA GLY A 135 3.62 -14.96 -8.18
C GLY A 135 4.42 -14.65 -6.90
N ASP A 136 5.16 -13.55 -6.86
CA ASP A 136 5.91 -13.10 -5.68
C ASP A 136 5.05 -12.37 -4.63
N LYS A 137 3.74 -12.22 -4.88
CA LYS A 137 2.85 -11.52 -3.96
C LYS A 137 2.61 -12.28 -2.67
N GLN A 138 2.46 -11.53 -1.57
CA GLN A 138 2.00 -12.11 -0.31
C GLN A 138 0.50 -12.42 -0.41
N GLU A 139 0.09 -13.59 0.08
CA GLU A 139 -1.31 -14.02 0.02
C GLU A 139 -2.10 -13.61 1.26
N VAL A 140 -1.48 -13.56 2.43
CA VAL A 140 -2.18 -13.42 3.70
C VAL A 140 -1.97 -12.05 4.33
N ALA A 141 -0.72 -11.65 4.52
CA ALA A 141 -0.39 -10.43 5.24
C ALA A 141 0.94 -9.85 4.78
N PHE A 142 1.15 -8.57 5.07
CA PHE A 142 2.42 -7.91 4.90
C PHE A 142 3.46 -8.52 5.85
N SER A 143 4.46 -9.19 5.33
CA SER A 143 5.61 -9.64 6.11
C SER A 143 6.75 -8.63 5.94
N GLY A 144 6.88 -7.71 6.89
CA GLY A 144 7.86 -6.64 6.82
C GLY A 144 9.27 -7.17 6.59
N GLY A 145 9.84 -6.86 5.43
CA GLY A 145 11.24 -7.12 5.11
C GLY A 145 12.11 -5.90 5.40
N ALA A 146 13.43 -6.10 5.40
CA ALA A 146 14.39 -5.01 5.49
C ALA A 146 14.41 -4.10 4.25
N THR A 147 13.47 -4.28 3.33
CA THR A 147 13.42 -3.55 2.07
C THR A 147 13.07 -2.08 2.33
N ILE A 148 13.90 -1.20 1.82
CA ILE A 148 13.72 0.24 1.94
C ILE A 148 12.84 0.70 0.78
N MET A 149 11.71 1.34 1.05
CA MET A 149 10.79 1.91 0.05
C MET A 149 11.52 2.70 -1.05
N LYS A 150 12.55 3.46 -0.67
CA LYS A 150 13.41 4.23 -1.57
C LYS A 150 14.05 3.39 -2.70
N ILE A 151 14.31 2.11 -2.48
CA ILE A 151 14.96 1.23 -3.48
C ILE A 151 13.96 0.72 -4.50
N ILE A 152 12.70 0.57 -4.12
CA ILE A 152 11.65 -0.03 -4.95
C ILE A 152 10.69 1.01 -5.55
N GLY A 153 11.09 2.27 -5.57
CA GLY A 153 10.32 3.33 -6.24
C GLY A 153 9.14 3.84 -5.40
N GLY A 154 9.36 4.09 -4.12
CA GLY A 154 8.41 4.71 -3.20
C GLY A 154 8.97 5.99 -2.60
#